data_e35e90ef7e6d176467d267c0dafa3dd0
#
_entry.id   e35e90ef7e6d176467d267c0dafa3dd0
#
_cell.length_a   1.000
_cell.length_b   1.000
_cell.length_c   1.000
_cell.angle_alpha   90.00
_cell.angle_beta   90.00
_cell.angle_gamma   90.00
#
_symmetry.space_group_name_H-M   'P 1'
#
loop_
_entity.id
_entity.type
_entity.pdbx_description
1 polymer ?
#
loop_
_entity_poly.entity_id
_entity_poly.type
_entity_poly.pdbx_seq_one_letter_code
_entity_poly.pdbx_strand_id
1 'polypeptide(L)'
;MNLRTAIVEDSKPDAERLKQLLKKAFENENISCSCFASGDEFLRAGWHEGYQVVFLDICMEGTNGIETAQRLRAADPDLLIVFVTSSPEYVWDAFPVHPFDYLLKPYKEEKFEQLAGELRRVLYCVNWASR
;
A
#
# COMPACT_ATOMS: atom_id res chain seq x y z
N MET A 1 -18.02 1.53 4.77
CA MET A 1 -16.72 2.21 4.68
C MET A 1 -16.32 2.35 3.21
N ASN A 2 -15.86 3.53 2.83
CA ASN A 2 -15.28 3.74 1.51
C ASN A 2 -13.76 3.68 1.67
N LEU A 3 -13.14 2.68 1.07
CA LEU A 3 -11.70 2.47 1.17
C LEU A 3 -11.04 2.79 -0.15
N ARG A 4 -10.12 3.75 -0.13
CA ARG A 4 -9.35 4.13 -1.32
C ARG A 4 -7.93 3.64 -1.17
N THR A 5 -7.52 2.75 -2.07
CA THR A 5 -6.19 2.16 -2.05
C THR A 5 -5.44 2.47 -3.35
N ALA A 6 -4.13 2.63 -3.23
CA ALA A 6 -3.25 2.74 -4.39
C ALA A 6 -2.28 1.58 -4.39
N ILE A 7 -1.98 1.08 -5.57
CA ILE A 7 -0.99 0.02 -5.78
C ILE A 7 0.07 0.58 -6.72
N VAL A 8 1.28 0.72 -6.23
CA VAL A 8 2.42 1.26 -6.98
C VAL A 8 3.36 0.11 -7.28
N GLU A 9 3.25 -0.44 -8.49
CA GLU A 9 3.90 -1.67 -8.89
C GLU A 9 4.09 -1.70 -10.41
N ASP A 10 5.31 -1.92 -10.88
CA ASP A 10 5.58 -1.98 -12.33
C ASP A 10 5.30 -3.35 -12.96
N SER A 11 5.19 -4.40 -12.16
CA SER A 11 4.79 -5.72 -12.66
C SER A 11 3.28 -5.82 -12.72
N LYS A 12 2.73 -5.87 -13.92
CA LYS A 12 1.27 -5.97 -14.11
C LYS A 12 0.67 -7.21 -13.46
N PRO A 13 1.28 -8.41 -13.59
CA PRO A 13 0.76 -9.59 -12.89
C PRO A 13 0.72 -9.43 -11.37
N ASP A 14 1.77 -8.83 -10.79
CA ASP A 14 1.83 -8.62 -9.34
C ASP A 14 0.77 -7.61 -8.89
N ALA A 15 0.60 -6.53 -9.64
CA ALA A 15 -0.41 -5.52 -9.35
C ALA A 15 -1.81 -6.12 -9.43
N GLU A 16 -2.09 -6.90 -10.45
CA GLU A 16 -3.39 -7.53 -10.64
C GLU A 16 -3.70 -8.54 -9.55
N ARG A 17 -2.72 -9.34 -9.14
CA ARG A 17 -2.90 -10.29 -8.06
C ARG A 17 -3.26 -9.57 -6.76
N LEU A 18 -2.53 -8.52 -6.44
CA LEU A 18 -2.78 -7.74 -5.22
C LEU A 18 -4.16 -7.10 -5.25
N LYS A 19 -4.54 -6.56 -6.40
CA LYS A 19 -5.87 -5.97 -6.57
C LYS A 19 -6.97 -6.98 -6.34
N GLN A 20 -6.83 -8.20 -6.86
CA GLN A 20 -7.80 -9.26 -6.67
C GLN A 20 -7.91 -9.68 -5.20
N LEU A 21 -6.76 -9.80 -4.53
CA LEU A 21 -6.73 -10.15 -3.11
C LEU A 21 -7.37 -9.07 -2.25
N LEU A 22 -7.13 -7.81 -2.56
CA LEU A 22 -7.76 -6.68 -1.86
C LEU A 22 -9.27 -6.68 -2.03
N LYS A 23 -9.75 -6.88 -3.24
CA LYS A 23 -11.18 -6.91 -3.53
C LYS A 23 -11.87 -8.04 -2.79
N LYS A 24 -11.22 -9.20 -2.71
CA LYS A 24 -11.77 -10.34 -1.97
C LYS A 24 -11.79 -10.09 -0.48
N ALA A 25 -10.69 -9.56 0.07
CA ALA A 25 -10.58 -9.31 1.51
C ALA A 25 -11.55 -8.25 2.02
N PHE A 26 -11.87 -7.28 1.17
CA PHE A 26 -12.75 -6.15 1.51
C PHE A 26 -14.05 -6.19 0.69
N GLU A 27 -14.55 -7.39 0.39
CA GLU A 27 -15.73 -7.55 -0.46
C GLU A 27 -17.01 -6.93 0.11
N ASN A 28 -17.07 -6.77 1.43
CA ASN A 28 -18.21 -6.16 2.11
C ASN A 28 -18.07 -4.64 2.28
N GLU A 29 -16.99 -4.08 1.82
CA GLU A 29 -16.74 -2.65 1.85
C GLU A 29 -16.72 -2.08 0.42
N ASN A 30 -16.93 -0.78 0.32
CA ASN A 30 -16.80 -0.10 -0.94
C ASN A 30 -15.33 0.26 -1.15
N ILE A 31 -14.61 -0.58 -1.90
CA ILE A 31 -13.18 -0.42 -2.12
C ILE A 31 -12.89 0.02 -3.56
N SER A 32 -11.96 0.96 -3.71
CA SER A 32 -11.40 1.32 -5.00
C SER A 32 -9.89 1.10 -4.98
N CYS A 33 -9.37 0.53 -6.06
CA CYS A 33 -7.94 0.28 -6.22
C CYS A 33 -7.45 0.98 -7.47
N SER A 34 -6.52 1.90 -7.31
CA SER A 34 -5.87 2.59 -8.43
C SER A 34 -4.44 2.07 -8.56
N CYS A 35 -4.04 1.69 -9.77
CA CYS A 35 -2.73 1.11 -10.02
C CYS A 35 -1.83 2.11 -10.76
N PHE A 36 -0.59 2.18 -10.33
CA PHE A 36 0.42 3.08 -10.91
C PHE A 36 1.69 2.27 -11.16
N ALA A 37 2.33 2.50 -12.29
CA ALA A 37 3.51 1.74 -12.68
C ALA A 37 4.80 2.22 -11.99
N SER A 38 4.80 3.41 -11.41
CA SER A 38 5.96 3.95 -10.73
C SER A 38 5.57 4.94 -9.64
N GLY A 39 6.50 5.20 -8.72
CA GLY A 39 6.29 6.21 -7.70
C GLY A 39 6.11 7.60 -8.30
N ASP A 40 6.87 7.93 -9.35
CA ASP A 40 6.75 9.23 -10.02
C ASP A 40 5.36 9.41 -10.62
N GLU A 41 4.85 8.37 -11.27
CA GLU A 41 3.50 8.41 -11.83
C GLU A 41 2.46 8.65 -10.74
N PHE A 42 2.59 7.95 -9.62
CA PHE A 42 1.68 8.10 -8.49
C PHE A 42 1.73 9.52 -7.92
N LEU A 43 2.93 10.05 -7.70
CA LEU A 43 3.11 11.39 -7.15
C LEU A 43 2.54 12.48 -8.07
N ARG A 44 2.64 12.29 -9.40
CA ARG A 44 2.10 13.25 -10.35
C ARG A 44 0.57 13.15 -10.50
N ALA A 45 0.02 11.92 -10.38
CA ALA A 45 -1.39 11.67 -10.69
C ALA A 45 -2.36 12.06 -9.59
N GLY A 46 -1.85 12.51 -8.43
CA GLY A 46 -2.75 12.99 -7.38
C GLY A 46 -2.86 12.05 -6.19
N TRP A 47 -1.72 11.62 -5.68
CA TRP A 47 -1.67 10.84 -4.44
C TRP A 47 -2.43 11.53 -3.30
N HIS A 48 -2.56 12.83 -3.37
CA HIS A 48 -3.23 13.65 -2.38
C HIS A 48 -4.76 13.55 -2.42
N GLU A 49 -5.32 12.70 -3.27
CA GLU A 49 -6.78 12.56 -3.42
C GLU A 49 -7.43 11.69 -2.34
N GLY A 50 -6.76 11.49 -1.21
CA GLY A 50 -7.37 10.84 -0.07
C GLY A 50 -7.23 9.32 -0.04
N TYR A 51 -6.12 8.80 -0.50
CA TYR A 51 -5.81 7.38 -0.33
C TYR A 51 -5.56 7.08 1.14
N GLN A 52 -6.11 5.99 1.62
CA GLN A 52 -5.96 5.57 3.01
C GLN A 52 -4.83 4.56 3.16
N VAL A 53 -4.60 3.74 2.13
CA VAL A 53 -3.55 2.73 2.11
C VAL A 53 -2.84 2.77 0.77
N VAL A 54 -1.52 2.70 0.80
CA VAL A 54 -0.69 2.60 -0.40
C VAL A 54 0.15 1.34 -0.29
N PHE A 55 0.02 0.46 -1.28
CA PHE A 55 0.87 -0.73 -1.44
C PHE A 55 1.97 -0.36 -2.43
N LEU A 56 3.22 -0.48 -2.02
CA LEU A 56 4.32 0.14 -2.74
C LEU A 56 5.49 -0.83 -2.88
N ASP A 57 5.89 -1.14 -4.11
CA ASP A 57 7.11 -1.91 -4.34
C ASP A 57 8.31 -0.98 -4.20
N ILE A 58 9.38 -1.47 -3.62
CA ILE A 58 10.62 -0.72 -3.44
C ILE A 58 11.42 -0.69 -4.73
N CYS A 59 11.57 -1.85 -5.36
CA CYS A 59 12.41 -2.01 -6.54
C CYS A 59 11.59 -1.92 -7.81
N MET A 60 11.52 -0.74 -8.39
CA MET A 60 10.84 -0.49 -9.65
C MET A 60 11.79 0.20 -10.60
N GLU A 61 11.61 -0.03 -11.90
CA GLU A 61 12.42 0.60 -12.91
C GLU A 61 12.27 2.12 -12.84
N GLY A 62 13.40 2.80 -12.72
CA GLY A 62 13.43 4.27 -12.73
C GLY A 62 13.02 4.96 -11.43
N THR A 63 12.50 4.24 -10.44
CA THR A 63 12.11 4.84 -9.16
C THR A 63 12.44 3.93 -7.99
N ASN A 64 12.71 4.56 -6.87
CA ASN A 64 12.94 3.87 -5.61
C ASN A 64 11.71 4.07 -4.72
N GLY A 65 11.05 2.98 -4.35
CA GLY A 65 9.85 3.04 -3.52
C GLY A 65 10.10 3.66 -2.15
N ILE A 66 11.31 3.55 -1.61
CA ILE A 66 11.65 4.19 -0.32
C ILE A 66 11.56 5.71 -0.45
N GLU A 67 12.10 6.28 -1.53
CA GLU A 67 12.03 7.73 -1.75
C GLU A 67 10.59 8.19 -1.92
N THR A 68 9.79 7.42 -2.66
CA THR A 68 8.37 7.70 -2.81
C THR A 68 7.68 7.71 -1.45
N ALA A 69 7.96 6.70 -0.63
CA ALA A 69 7.38 6.58 0.71
C ALA A 69 7.78 7.75 1.61
N GLN A 70 9.03 8.20 1.51
CA GLN A 70 9.50 9.35 2.29
C GLN A 70 8.70 10.62 1.96
N ARG A 71 8.44 10.85 0.67
CA ARG A 71 7.64 12.00 0.24
C ARG A 71 6.20 11.90 0.68
N LEU A 72 5.61 10.71 0.59
CA LEU A 72 4.25 10.48 1.04
C LEU A 72 4.12 10.69 2.54
N ARG A 73 5.05 10.16 3.30
CA ARG A 73 5.02 10.27 4.77
C ARG A 73 5.22 11.70 5.24
N ALA A 74 6.06 12.47 4.56
CA ALA A 74 6.27 13.87 4.90
C ALA A 74 4.98 14.68 4.71
N ALA A 75 4.16 14.31 3.75
CA ALA A 75 2.92 15.02 3.43
C ALA A 75 1.71 14.50 4.22
N ASP A 76 1.71 13.21 4.59
CA ASP A 76 0.59 12.59 5.29
C ASP A 76 1.10 11.63 6.36
N PRO A 77 1.12 12.07 7.63
CA PRO A 77 1.58 11.22 8.73
C PRO A 77 0.69 10.01 9.01
N ASP A 78 -0.57 10.07 8.58
CA ASP A 78 -1.56 9.04 8.90
C ASP A 78 -1.74 8.00 7.79
N LEU A 79 -1.10 8.19 6.64
CA LEU A 79 -1.21 7.28 5.52
C LEU A 79 -0.64 5.91 5.90
N LEU A 80 -1.39 4.85 5.61
CA LEU A 80 -0.92 3.49 5.83
C LEU A 80 -0.10 3.05 4.61
N ILE A 81 1.18 2.78 4.82
CA ILE A 81 2.10 2.37 3.76
C ILE A 81 2.47 0.91 3.98
N VAL A 82 2.21 0.07 2.98
CA VAL A 82 2.60 -1.34 2.98
C VAL A 82 3.58 -1.55 1.84
N PHE A 83 4.79 -1.98 2.17
CA PHE A 83 5.75 -2.35 1.14
C PHE A 83 5.47 -3.78 0.66
N VAL A 84 5.45 -3.98 -0.65
CA VAL A 84 5.26 -5.30 -1.26
C VAL A 84 6.39 -5.50 -2.26
N THR A 85 7.42 -6.23 -1.86
CA THR A 85 8.64 -6.31 -2.65
C THR A 85 9.31 -7.68 -2.50
N SER A 86 10.15 -8.04 -3.47
CA SER A 86 10.97 -9.25 -3.40
C SER A 86 12.32 -9.02 -2.69
N SER A 87 12.59 -7.80 -2.23
CA SER A 87 13.90 -7.41 -1.69
C SER A 87 13.85 -7.22 -0.18
N PRO A 88 14.26 -8.23 0.62
CA PRO A 88 14.23 -8.09 2.08
C PRO A 88 15.30 -7.15 2.64
N GLU A 89 16.32 -6.85 1.87
CA GLU A 89 17.46 -6.02 2.31
C GLU A 89 17.06 -4.57 2.60
N TYR A 90 15.89 -4.12 2.16
CA TYR A 90 15.45 -2.74 2.36
C TYR A 90 14.61 -2.52 3.61
N VAL A 91 14.43 -3.57 4.40
CA VAL A 91 13.55 -3.47 5.59
C VAL A 91 14.03 -2.38 6.57
N TRP A 92 15.34 -2.25 6.74
CA TRP A 92 15.90 -1.23 7.64
C TRP A 92 15.80 0.17 7.04
N ASP A 93 15.95 0.30 5.72
CA ASP A 93 15.81 1.59 5.03
C ASP A 93 14.35 2.07 5.04
N ALA A 94 13.41 1.14 5.07
CA ALA A 94 11.99 1.45 5.12
C ALA A 94 11.53 1.87 6.52
N PHE A 95 12.23 1.46 7.55
CA PHE A 95 11.82 1.68 8.95
C PHE A 95 11.52 3.15 9.27
N PRO A 96 12.34 4.14 8.83
CA PRO A 96 12.08 5.54 9.17
C PRO A 96 10.78 6.11 8.63
N VAL A 97 10.15 5.50 7.61
CA VAL A 97 8.86 5.99 7.10
C VAL A 97 7.69 5.39 7.86
N HIS A 98 7.95 4.56 8.87
CA HIS A 98 6.94 3.93 9.71
C HIS A 98 5.90 3.17 8.88
N PRO A 99 6.33 2.15 8.09
CA PRO A 99 5.38 1.39 7.31
C PRO A 99 4.44 0.61 8.21
N PHE A 100 3.23 0.39 7.73
CA PHE A 100 2.29 -0.47 8.44
C PHE A 100 2.78 -1.92 8.42
N ASP A 101 3.29 -2.37 7.28
CA ASP A 101 3.83 -3.72 7.14
C ASP A 101 4.74 -3.81 5.93
N TYR A 102 5.43 -4.93 5.82
CA TYR A 102 6.40 -5.22 4.77
C TYR A 102 6.13 -6.64 4.28
N LEU A 103 5.52 -6.77 3.11
CA LEU A 103 5.10 -8.05 2.55
C LEU A 103 6.10 -8.51 1.48
N LEU A 104 6.78 -9.63 1.74
CA LEU A 104 7.80 -10.15 0.83
C LEU A 104 7.18 -11.05 -0.24
N LYS A 105 7.51 -10.78 -1.50
CA LYS A 105 7.16 -11.64 -2.62
C LYS A 105 8.12 -12.85 -2.69
N PRO A 106 7.66 -14.03 -3.06
CA PRO A 106 6.25 -14.41 -3.20
C PRO A 106 5.60 -14.62 -1.84
N TYR A 107 4.40 -14.12 -1.67
CA TYR A 107 3.65 -14.28 -0.43
C TYR A 107 2.45 -15.20 -0.64
N LYS A 108 2.09 -15.94 0.40
CA LYS A 108 0.90 -16.80 0.37
C LYS A 108 -0.34 -15.96 0.63
N GLU A 109 -1.48 -16.42 0.14
CA GLU A 109 -2.74 -15.73 0.34
C GLU A 109 -3.06 -15.57 1.83
N GLU A 110 -2.76 -16.58 2.66
CA GLU A 110 -2.98 -16.49 4.11
C GLU A 110 -2.20 -15.35 4.74
N LYS A 111 -0.99 -15.10 4.27
CA LYS A 111 -0.17 -14.01 4.78
C LYS A 111 -0.81 -12.67 4.44
N PHE A 112 -1.33 -12.54 3.23
CA PHE A 112 -2.05 -11.35 2.83
C PHE A 112 -3.34 -11.18 3.64
N GLU A 113 -4.08 -12.25 3.88
CA GLU A 113 -5.31 -12.22 4.67
C GLU A 113 -5.07 -11.73 6.09
N GLN A 114 -3.95 -12.14 6.71
CA GLN A 114 -3.57 -11.65 8.03
C GLN A 114 -3.33 -10.15 8.02
N LEU A 115 -2.61 -9.68 7.01
CA LEU A 115 -2.35 -8.26 6.82
C LEU A 115 -3.66 -7.49 6.62
N ALA A 116 -4.55 -8.01 5.79
CA ALA A 116 -5.83 -7.37 5.53
C ALA A 116 -6.69 -7.27 6.79
N GLY A 117 -6.64 -8.30 7.64
CA GLY A 117 -7.34 -8.28 8.94
C GLY A 117 -6.81 -7.18 9.85
N GLU A 118 -5.50 -6.98 9.88
CA GLU A 118 -4.88 -5.92 10.67
C GLU A 118 -5.22 -4.53 10.11
N LEU A 119 -5.20 -4.39 8.79
CA LEU A 119 -5.61 -3.15 8.13
C LEU A 119 -7.05 -2.81 8.47
N ARG A 120 -7.94 -3.79 8.40
CA ARG A 120 -9.36 -3.58 8.69
C ARG A 120 -9.55 -3.04 10.11
N ARG A 121 -8.83 -3.62 11.07
CA ARG A 121 -8.91 -3.16 12.47
C ARG A 121 -8.51 -1.70 12.61
N VAL A 122 -7.39 -1.32 11.99
CA VAL A 122 -6.89 0.06 12.08
C VAL A 122 -7.84 1.03 11.38
N LEU A 123 -8.34 0.65 10.20
CA LEU A 123 -9.24 1.48 9.42
C LEU A 123 -10.57 1.71 10.13
N TYR A 124 -11.12 0.69 10.77
CA TYR A 124 -12.34 0.83 11.55
C TYR A 124 -12.13 1.69 12.80
N CYS A 125 -10.99 1.54 13.47
CA CYS A 125 -10.66 2.38 14.62
C CYS A 125 -10.56 3.85 14.22
N VAL A 126 -9.90 4.16 13.10
CA VAL A 126 -9.79 5.53 12.58
C VAL A 126 -11.18 6.10 12.25
N ASN A 127 -12.01 5.32 11.56
CA ASN A 127 -13.37 5.74 11.24
C ASN A 127 -14.19 5.99 12.50
N TRP A 128 -14.06 5.11 13.47
CA TRP A 128 -14.77 5.26 14.74
C TRP A 128 -14.31 6.50 15.48
N ALA A 129 -13.01 6.73 15.54
CA ALA A 129 -12.43 7.89 16.23
C ALA A 129 -12.80 9.22 15.56
N SER A 130 -13.09 9.20 14.25
CA SER A 130 -13.47 10.40 13.51
C SER A 130 -14.93 10.82 13.73
N ARG A 131 -15.70 9.97 14.39
CA ARG A 131 -17.09 10.27 14.70
C ARG A 131 -17.19 11.16 15.94
#